data_e2d7dba15cfda2b753456cd4dcfbeeab
#
_entry.id   e2d7dba15cfda2b753456cd4dcfbeeab
#
_cell.length_a   1.000
_cell.length_b   1.000
_cell.length_c   1.000
_cell.angle_alpha   90.00
_cell.angle_beta   90.00
_cell.angle_gamma   90.00
#
_symmetry.space_group_name_H-M   'P 1'
#
loop_
_entity.id
_entity.type
_entity.pdbx_description
1 polymer ?
#
loop_
_entity_poly.entity_id
_entity_poly.type
_entity_poly.pdbx_seq_one_letter_code
_entity_poly.pdbx_strand_id
1 'polypeptide(L)'
;MKKIISLGLLFLLTISVSAQEVYQKEVFISSRGDSLKYRLLRLEKEKAGKKYPLVLFLHGAGERGSDNEKQLVHGGQMFLNPVNREKYPAFVLMPQCPIDAYWAYTSRPVSFVPSDMPAGQEISPVFSSLKELLDVYLSMPQIDKDRVY
;
A
#
# COMPACT_ATOMS: atom_id res chain seq x y z
N MET A 1 -24.71 -9.70 60.10
CA MET A 1 -25.05 -9.47 58.68
C MET A 1 -23.77 -9.13 57.94
N LYS A 2 -23.19 -10.07 57.16
CA LYS A 2 -21.96 -9.89 56.40
C LYS A 2 -22.31 -9.38 55.01
N LYS A 3 -21.87 -8.16 54.64
CA LYS A 3 -22.01 -7.63 53.29
C LYS A 3 -20.93 -8.22 52.40
N ILE A 4 -21.33 -8.97 51.40
CA ILE A 4 -20.45 -9.47 50.34
C ILE A 4 -20.34 -8.38 49.30
N ILE A 5 -19.18 -7.74 49.16
CA ILE A 5 -18.89 -6.77 48.10
C ILE A 5 -18.37 -7.64 46.92
N SER A 6 -19.21 -7.78 45.89
CA SER A 6 -18.84 -8.42 44.64
C SER A 6 -17.99 -7.43 43.81
N LEU A 7 -16.70 -7.71 43.69
CA LEU A 7 -15.79 -6.93 42.85
C LEU A 7 -15.92 -7.44 41.40
N GLY A 8 -16.74 -6.74 40.61
CA GLY A 8 -16.87 -7.04 39.20
C GLY A 8 -15.58 -6.70 38.44
N LEU A 9 -14.87 -7.74 37.98
CA LEU A 9 -13.69 -7.61 37.14
C LEU A 9 -14.14 -7.17 35.72
N LEU A 10 -13.97 -5.88 35.41
CA LEU A 10 -14.24 -5.35 34.09
C LEU A 10 -13.11 -5.77 33.13
N PHE A 11 -13.36 -6.80 32.33
CA PHE A 11 -12.41 -7.25 31.30
C PHE A 11 -12.47 -6.26 30.11
N LEU A 12 -11.53 -5.33 30.05
CA LEU A 12 -11.32 -4.49 28.87
C LEU A 12 -10.76 -5.36 27.72
N LEU A 13 -11.62 -5.80 26.82
CA LEU A 13 -11.22 -6.39 25.55
C LEU A 13 -10.58 -5.28 24.69
N THR A 14 -9.27 -5.24 24.64
CA THR A 14 -8.55 -4.44 23.66
C THR A 14 -8.66 -5.15 22.31
N ILE A 15 -9.52 -4.65 21.43
CA ILE A 15 -9.60 -5.12 20.03
C ILE A 15 -8.36 -4.56 19.30
N SER A 16 -7.36 -5.42 19.11
CA SER A 16 -6.23 -5.09 18.23
C SER A 16 -6.69 -5.23 16.79
N VAL A 17 -7.00 -4.12 16.14
CA VAL A 17 -7.29 -4.11 14.70
C VAL A 17 -5.99 -4.43 13.95
N SER A 18 -6.00 -5.46 13.13
CA SER A 18 -4.87 -5.83 12.28
C SER A 18 -4.61 -4.73 11.24
N ALA A 19 -3.34 -4.47 10.94
CA ALA A 19 -2.97 -3.56 9.85
C ALA A 19 -3.64 -3.92 8.52
N GLN A 20 -3.85 -5.21 8.30
CA GLN A 20 -4.52 -5.74 7.10
C GLN A 20 -6.00 -5.32 6.98
N GLU A 21 -6.69 -5.11 8.11
CA GLU A 21 -8.11 -4.68 8.10
C GLU A 21 -8.26 -3.18 7.77
N VAL A 22 -7.28 -2.36 8.15
CA VAL A 22 -7.33 -0.91 7.90
C VAL A 22 -6.99 -0.58 6.43
N TYR A 23 -6.12 -1.39 5.79
CA TYR A 23 -5.83 -1.28 4.37
C TYR A 23 -6.90 -1.98 3.55
N GLN A 24 -7.62 -1.25 2.72
CA GLN A 24 -8.60 -1.82 1.80
C GLN A 24 -7.92 -2.72 0.76
N LYS A 25 -8.46 -3.92 0.54
CA LYS A 25 -8.03 -4.84 -0.52
C LYS A 25 -8.67 -4.43 -1.83
N GLU A 26 -7.84 -4.12 -2.81
CA GLU A 26 -8.29 -3.67 -4.12
C GLU A 26 -7.61 -4.45 -5.23
N VAL A 27 -8.23 -4.43 -6.41
CA VAL A 27 -7.66 -4.97 -7.65
C VAL A 27 -7.86 -3.94 -8.76
N PHE A 28 -6.79 -3.56 -9.40
CA PHE A 28 -6.82 -2.73 -10.60
C PHE A 28 -6.73 -3.62 -11.84
N ILE A 29 -7.57 -3.33 -12.84
CA ILE A 29 -7.50 -3.98 -14.16
C ILE A 29 -6.96 -2.94 -15.15
N SER A 30 -5.81 -3.25 -15.74
CA SER A 30 -5.19 -2.38 -16.73
C SER A 30 -5.95 -2.34 -18.05
N SER A 31 -5.63 -1.37 -18.89
CA SER A 31 -6.19 -1.27 -20.25
C SER A 31 -5.94 -2.52 -21.11
N ARG A 32 -4.95 -3.34 -20.77
CA ARG A 32 -4.62 -4.60 -21.43
C ARG A 32 -5.29 -5.83 -20.81
N GLY A 33 -6.07 -5.64 -19.74
CA GLY A 33 -6.72 -6.73 -19.01
C GLY A 33 -5.84 -7.36 -17.91
N ASP A 34 -4.62 -6.87 -17.67
CA ASP A 34 -3.77 -7.36 -16.58
C ASP A 34 -4.35 -6.93 -15.22
N SER A 35 -4.30 -7.83 -14.24
CA SER A 35 -4.74 -7.51 -12.88
C SER A 35 -3.57 -7.15 -11.97
N LEU A 36 -3.64 -6.02 -11.28
CA LEU A 36 -2.68 -5.59 -10.26
C LEU A 36 -3.40 -5.49 -8.91
N LYS A 37 -3.05 -6.36 -7.98
CA LYS A 37 -3.56 -6.32 -6.61
C LYS A 37 -2.84 -5.22 -5.83
N TYR A 38 -3.58 -4.50 -5.00
CA TYR A 38 -2.98 -3.47 -4.16
C TYR A 38 -3.77 -3.27 -2.87
N ARG A 39 -3.13 -2.65 -1.91
CA ARG A 39 -3.73 -2.17 -0.68
C ARG A 39 -3.80 -0.66 -0.69
N LEU A 40 -4.94 -0.15 -0.30
CA LEU A 40 -5.20 1.29 -0.19
C LEU A 40 -5.40 1.68 1.28
N LEU A 41 -4.58 2.57 1.79
CA LEU A 41 -4.86 3.28 3.02
C LEU A 41 -5.47 4.64 2.69
N ARG A 42 -6.71 4.84 3.13
CA ARG A 42 -7.40 6.13 3.02
C ARG A 42 -7.17 6.97 4.26
N LEU A 43 -7.45 8.26 4.13
CA LEU A 43 -7.56 9.13 5.29
C LEU A 43 -8.76 8.74 6.16
N GLU A 44 -8.64 8.92 7.47
CA GLU A 44 -9.78 8.72 8.38
C GLU A 44 -10.87 9.78 8.18
N LYS A 45 -10.44 11.01 7.87
CA LYS A 45 -11.34 12.13 7.60
C LYS A 45 -10.81 12.95 6.45
N GLU A 46 -11.53 12.98 5.36
CA GLU A 46 -11.28 13.87 4.24
C GLU A 46 -12.06 15.18 4.46
N LYS A 47 -11.37 16.32 4.31
CA LYS A 47 -12.01 17.64 4.36
C LYS A 47 -12.39 18.06 2.95
N ALA A 48 -13.62 18.52 2.76
CA ALA A 48 -14.09 19.00 1.47
C ALA A 48 -13.16 20.09 0.90
N GLY A 49 -12.82 19.98 -0.36
CA GLY A 49 -11.94 20.93 -1.08
C GLY A 49 -10.45 20.85 -0.73
N LYS A 50 -10.05 20.03 0.26
CA LYS A 50 -8.64 19.85 0.59
C LYS A 50 -8.03 18.75 -0.29
N LYS A 51 -6.81 19.00 -0.79
CA LYS A 51 -6.00 18.00 -1.49
C LYS A 51 -4.96 17.40 -0.56
N TYR A 52 -4.67 16.13 -0.76
CA TYR A 52 -3.77 15.33 0.07
C TYR A 52 -2.68 14.67 -0.75
N PRO A 53 -1.49 14.49 -0.18
CA PRO A 53 -0.41 13.73 -0.82
C PRO A 53 -0.84 12.31 -1.16
N LEU A 54 -0.19 11.76 -2.19
CA LEU A 54 -0.22 10.36 -2.54
C LEU A 54 1.15 9.73 -2.29
N VAL A 55 1.18 8.63 -1.55
CA VAL A 55 2.37 7.81 -1.35
C VAL A 55 2.20 6.51 -2.13
N LEU A 56 3.15 6.21 -3.00
CA LEU A 56 3.26 4.92 -3.69
C LEU A 56 4.41 4.14 -3.05
N PHE A 57 4.07 3.11 -2.28
CA PHE A 57 5.06 2.26 -1.62
C PHE A 57 5.27 0.97 -2.39
N LEU A 58 6.46 0.78 -2.95
CA LEU A 58 6.85 -0.42 -3.67
C LEU A 58 7.69 -1.33 -2.76
N HIS A 59 7.22 -2.55 -2.56
CA HIS A 59 7.90 -3.56 -1.75
C HIS A 59 9.11 -4.18 -2.46
N GLY A 60 9.92 -4.91 -1.73
CA GLY A 60 11.08 -5.65 -2.25
C GLY A 60 10.72 -6.99 -2.93
N ALA A 61 11.74 -7.72 -3.36
CA ALA A 61 11.55 -8.97 -4.09
C ALA A 61 10.92 -10.10 -3.27
N GLY A 62 11.04 -10.06 -1.94
CA GLY A 62 10.51 -11.09 -1.02
C GLY A 62 8.99 -11.04 -0.86
N GLU A 63 8.37 -9.89 -1.07
CA GLU A 63 6.95 -9.64 -0.85
C GLU A 63 6.10 -9.84 -2.12
N ARG A 64 6.73 -10.27 -3.22
CA ARG A 64 6.02 -10.63 -4.45
C ARG A 64 5.04 -11.77 -4.19
N GLY A 65 3.93 -11.76 -4.92
CA GLY A 65 2.90 -12.79 -4.74
C GLY A 65 1.56 -12.41 -5.29
N SER A 66 0.53 -13.09 -4.80
CA SER A 66 -0.86 -12.88 -5.21
C SER A 66 -1.84 -12.89 -4.03
N ASP A 67 -1.33 -12.88 -2.79
CA ASP A 67 -2.13 -12.89 -1.57
C ASP A 67 -2.74 -11.53 -1.23
N ASN A 68 -2.19 -10.45 -1.81
CA ASN A 68 -2.53 -9.07 -1.48
C ASN A 68 -2.31 -8.74 0.01
N GLU A 69 -1.24 -9.31 0.61
CA GLU A 69 -0.93 -9.17 2.04
C GLU A 69 0.55 -8.92 2.30
N LYS A 70 1.46 -9.65 1.63
CA LYS A 70 2.91 -9.58 1.87
C LYS A 70 3.49 -8.18 1.66
N GLN A 71 2.95 -7.38 0.75
CA GLN A 71 3.39 -6.00 0.52
C GLN A 71 3.27 -5.10 1.76
N LEU A 72 2.50 -5.49 2.77
CA LEU A 72 2.36 -4.74 4.03
C LEU A 72 3.42 -5.06 5.08
N VAL A 73 4.17 -6.15 4.92
CA VAL A 73 5.10 -6.68 5.94
C VAL A 73 6.16 -5.66 6.32
N HIS A 74 6.74 -4.99 5.33
CA HIS A 74 7.77 -3.97 5.55
C HIS A 74 7.21 -2.58 5.20
N GLY A 75 6.85 -1.81 6.21
CA GLY A 75 6.37 -0.43 6.03
C GLY A 75 4.88 -0.21 6.30
N GLY A 76 4.02 -1.23 6.20
CA GLY A 76 2.58 -1.07 6.44
C GLY A 76 2.25 -0.43 7.79
N GLN A 77 2.92 -0.85 8.86
CA GLN A 77 2.71 -0.32 10.21
C GLN A 77 3.14 1.15 10.37
N MET A 78 4.14 1.59 9.62
CA MET A 78 4.64 2.97 9.69
C MET A 78 3.53 3.97 9.32
N PHE A 79 2.74 3.67 8.29
CA PHE A 79 1.65 4.53 7.84
C PHE A 79 0.40 4.43 8.74
N LEU A 80 0.28 3.38 9.57
CA LEU A 80 -0.82 3.24 10.54
C LEU A 80 -0.55 3.93 11.86
N ASN A 81 0.67 4.35 12.13
CA ASN A 81 0.99 5.06 13.38
C ASN A 81 0.12 6.30 13.51
N PRO A 82 -0.68 6.46 14.61
CA PRO A 82 -1.63 7.56 14.75
C PRO A 82 -0.98 8.94 14.65
N VAL A 83 0.23 9.10 15.22
CA VAL A 83 0.99 10.37 15.15
C VAL A 83 1.35 10.71 13.70
N ASN A 84 1.79 9.71 12.93
CA ASN A 84 2.12 9.93 11.52
C ASN A 84 0.87 10.25 10.70
N ARG A 85 -0.24 9.57 10.96
CA ARG A 85 -1.52 9.81 10.26
C ARG A 85 -2.09 11.19 10.53
N GLU A 86 -1.95 11.67 11.75
CA GLU A 86 -2.38 13.02 12.12
C GLU A 86 -1.47 14.09 11.50
N LYS A 87 -0.16 13.91 11.61
CA LYS A 87 0.83 14.91 11.18
C LYS A 87 1.03 14.94 9.66
N TYR A 88 0.95 13.78 9.01
CA TYR A 88 1.20 13.60 7.58
C TYR A 88 0.05 12.85 6.89
N PRO A 89 -1.18 13.41 6.90
CA PRO A 89 -2.31 12.74 6.28
C PRO A 89 -2.10 12.60 4.78
N ALA A 90 -2.11 11.36 4.29
CA ALA A 90 -1.88 10.99 2.90
C ALA A 90 -2.70 9.76 2.50
N PHE A 91 -2.98 9.61 1.21
CA PHE A 91 -3.35 8.33 0.62
C PHE A 91 -2.10 7.49 0.43
N VAL A 92 -2.17 6.19 0.72
CA VAL A 92 -1.04 5.28 0.51
C VAL A 92 -1.48 4.12 -0.35
N LEU A 93 -0.80 3.93 -1.47
CA LEU A 93 -0.95 2.79 -2.36
C LEU A 93 0.21 1.83 -2.12
N MET A 94 -0.12 0.57 -1.86
CA MET A 94 0.85 -0.51 -1.67
C MET A 94 0.48 -1.66 -2.64
N PRO A 95 0.86 -1.57 -3.93
CA PRO A 95 0.63 -2.62 -4.89
C PRO A 95 1.51 -3.84 -4.60
N GLN A 96 1.07 -5.01 -5.05
CA GLN A 96 1.83 -6.26 -4.97
C GLN A 96 2.27 -6.71 -6.35
N CYS A 97 3.59 -6.80 -6.55
CA CYS A 97 4.16 -7.35 -7.75
C CYS A 97 3.92 -8.88 -7.78
N PRO A 98 3.46 -9.47 -8.89
CA PRO A 98 3.33 -10.91 -9.04
C PRO A 98 4.65 -11.65 -8.82
N ILE A 99 4.57 -12.93 -8.42
CA ILE A 99 5.74 -13.75 -8.09
C ILE A 99 6.68 -13.96 -9.27
N ASP A 100 6.13 -14.00 -10.46
CA ASP A 100 6.81 -14.23 -11.75
C ASP A 100 7.25 -12.95 -12.46
N ALA A 101 7.07 -11.79 -11.82
CA ALA A 101 7.38 -10.48 -12.39
C ALA A 101 8.32 -9.65 -11.50
N TYR A 102 8.77 -8.52 -12.03
CA TYR A 102 9.57 -7.50 -11.34
C TYR A 102 9.02 -6.11 -11.68
N TRP A 103 9.22 -5.13 -10.77
CA TRP A 103 8.70 -3.79 -10.98
C TRP A 103 9.23 -3.14 -12.27
N ALA A 104 10.55 -3.14 -12.45
CA ALA A 104 11.17 -2.37 -13.53
C ALA A 104 11.46 -3.18 -14.78
N TYR A 105 11.86 -4.45 -14.63
CA TYR A 105 12.38 -5.26 -15.73
C TYR A 105 11.64 -6.59 -15.86
N THR A 106 11.70 -7.18 -17.04
CA THR A 106 11.10 -8.50 -17.31
C THR A 106 11.92 -9.64 -16.70
N SER A 107 13.20 -9.41 -16.40
CA SER A 107 14.10 -10.39 -15.78
C SER A 107 14.99 -9.75 -14.71
N ARG A 108 15.41 -10.55 -13.74
CA ARG A 108 16.39 -10.13 -12.75
C ARG A 108 17.81 -10.17 -13.37
N PRO A 109 18.63 -9.13 -13.20
CA PRO A 109 20.04 -9.19 -13.56
C PRO A 109 20.75 -10.34 -12.84
N VAL A 110 21.63 -11.05 -13.54
CA VAL A 110 22.39 -12.20 -12.97
C VAL A 110 23.46 -11.70 -11.99
N SER A 111 24.09 -10.58 -12.33
CA SER A 111 24.99 -9.86 -11.44
C SER A 111 24.58 -8.38 -11.39
N PHE A 112 24.96 -7.68 -10.32
CA PHE A 112 24.62 -6.26 -10.13
C PHE A 112 25.74 -5.33 -10.62
N VAL A 113 26.43 -5.72 -11.69
CA VAL A 113 27.40 -4.84 -12.35
C VAL A 113 26.71 -4.02 -13.45
N PRO A 114 27.20 -2.80 -13.75
CA PRO A 114 26.55 -1.92 -14.73
C PRO A 114 26.32 -2.56 -16.12
N SER A 115 27.20 -3.47 -16.55
CA SER A 115 27.08 -4.20 -17.81
C SER A 115 25.88 -5.15 -17.89
N ASP A 116 25.38 -5.61 -16.75
CA ASP A 116 24.25 -6.55 -16.67
C ASP A 116 22.92 -5.84 -16.49
N MET A 117 22.95 -4.51 -16.27
CA MET A 117 21.74 -3.70 -16.21
C MET A 117 21.20 -3.55 -17.63
N PRO A 118 19.95 -4.01 -17.86
CA PRO A 118 19.37 -3.96 -19.18
C PRO A 118 19.15 -2.51 -19.62
N ALA A 119 20.00 -2.03 -20.50
CA ALA A 119 19.83 -0.73 -21.14
C ALA A 119 18.80 -0.87 -22.27
N GLY A 120 17.76 -0.03 -22.26
CA GLY A 120 16.77 0.02 -23.33
C GLY A 120 15.77 -1.14 -23.36
N GLN A 121 15.58 -1.85 -22.26
CA GLN A 121 14.49 -2.84 -22.16
C GLN A 121 13.11 -2.17 -22.13
N GLU A 122 12.13 -2.88 -22.69
CA GLU A 122 10.75 -2.49 -22.58
C GLU A 122 10.30 -2.45 -21.11
N ILE A 123 9.43 -1.50 -20.81
CA ILE A 123 8.77 -1.39 -19.50
C ILE A 123 8.00 -2.69 -19.22
N SER A 124 8.19 -3.28 -18.05
CA SER A 124 7.48 -4.52 -17.70
C SER A 124 5.96 -4.30 -17.72
N PRO A 125 5.17 -5.33 -18.08
CA PRO A 125 3.71 -5.26 -18.03
C PRO A 125 3.18 -4.79 -16.67
N VAL A 126 3.81 -5.26 -15.58
CA VAL A 126 3.45 -4.86 -14.21
C VAL A 126 3.69 -3.38 -13.97
N PHE A 127 4.81 -2.84 -14.44
CA PHE A 127 5.09 -1.40 -14.30
C PHE A 127 4.15 -0.55 -15.15
N SER A 128 3.74 -1.04 -16.33
CA SER A 128 2.71 -0.36 -17.13
C SER A 128 1.37 -0.30 -16.40
N SER A 129 0.93 -1.42 -15.80
CA SER A 129 -0.30 -1.47 -15.00
C SER A 129 -0.20 -0.60 -13.75
N LEU A 130 0.98 -0.53 -13.11
CA LEU A 130 1.25 0.36 -11.99
C LEU A 130 1.12 1.84 -12.38
N LYS A 131 1.64 2.21 -13.54
CA LYS A 131 1.53 3.56 -14.07
C LYS A 131 0.07 3.94 -14.33
N GLU A 132 -0.71 3.06 -14.96
CA GLU A 132 -2.14 3.30 -15.18
C GLU A 132 -2.90 3.45 -13.85
N LEU A 133 -2.61 2.61 -12.84
CA LEU A 133 -3.18 2.74 -11.50
C LEU A 133 -2.85 4.11 -10.89
N LEU A 134 -1.59 4.54 -10.99
CA LEU A 134 -1.17 5.85 -10.49
C LEU A 134 -1.91 6.99 -11.21
N ASP A 135 -2.06 6.92 -12.53
CA ASP A 135 -2.77 7.91 -13.33
C ASP A 135 -4.26 8.03 -12.90
N VAL A 136 -4.90 6.91 -12.55
CA VAL A 136 -6.28 6.91 -12.00
C VAL A 136 -6.32 7.72 -10.70
N TYR A 137 -5.42 7.47 -9.74
CA TYR A 137 -5.39 8.22 -8.49
C TYR A 137 -5.06 9.70 -8.70
N LEU A 138 -4.10 10.01 -9.57
CA LEU A 138 -3.75 11.38 -9.91
C LEU A 138 -4.89 12.16 -10.58
N SER A 139 -5.86 11.47 -11.18
CA SER A 139 -7.05 12.12 -11.74
C SER A 139 -8.09 12.54 -10.68
N MET A 140 -8.00 12.00 -9.45
CA MET A 140 -8.97 12.26 -8.38
C MET A 140 -8.82 13.68 -7.82
N PRO A 141 -9.93 14.41 -7.58
CA PRO A 141 -9.88 15.80 -7.15
C PRO A 141 -9.25 16.03 -5.77
N GLN A 142 -9.29 15.01 -4.90
CA GLN A 142 -8.72 15.07 -3.56
C GLN A 142 -7.21 14.74 -3.51
N ILE A 143 -6.59 14.37 -4.62
CA ILE A 143 -5.15 14.11 -4.69
C ILE A 143 -4.39 15.37 -5.11
N ASP A 144 -3.33 15.66 -4.38
CA ASP A 144 -2.38 16.71 -4.70
C ASP A 144 -1.30 16.15 -5.64
N LYS A 145 -1.40 16.53 -6.91
CA LYS A 145 -0.49 16.05 -7.97
C LYS A 145 0.96 16.50 -7.80
N ASP A 146 1.17 17.58 -7.03
CA ASP A 146 2.50 18.14 -6.77
C ASP A 146 3.17 17.48 -5.56
N ARG A 147 2.45 16.61 -4.83
CA ARG A 147 2.94 15.88 -3.66
C ARG A 147 2.74 14.38 -3.80
N VAL A 148 3.52 13.79 -4.69
CA VAL A 148 3.57 12.34 -4.94
C VAL A 148 4.93 11.82 -4.48
N TYR A 149 4.92 10.79 -3.62
CA TYR A 149 6.11 10.22 -2.99
C TYR A 149 6.19 8.72 -3.19
#